data_73d1db7a1873fc63a4af546aad404bef
#
_entry.id   73d1db7a1873fc63a4af546aad404bef
#
_cell.length_a   1.000
_cell.length_b   1.000
_cell.length_c   1.000
_cell.angle_alpha   90.00
_cell.angle_beta   90.00
_cell.angle_gamma   90.00
#
_symmetry.space_group_name_H-M   'P 1'
#
loop_
_entity.id
_entity.type
_entity.pdbx_description
1 polymer ?
#
loop_
_entity_poly.entity_id
_entity_poly.type
_entity_poly.pdbx_seq_one_letter_code
_entity_poly.pdbx_strand_id
1 'polypeptide(L)'
;MFSLDNLWDGLGAVVLLNPNIKYLFGKVTMYPHYNREGRDLLLYFMNHYFPDDQGLVKPKEKLRLNYETDILSQHNPFEGLDYKEGYKVLNGKIRALGENIPPLINAYMNLSPSMKNFGTALNDEFGEVEETGILLTLDDIYDSKKHRHMDTFERDRHYGQRAK
;
A
#
# COMPACT_ATOMS: atom_id res chain seq x y z
N MET A 1 -4.83 -14.54 -11.73
CA MET A 1 -4.15 -14.33 -10.43
C MET A 1 -2.65 -14.05 -10.59
N PHE A 2 -2.10 -14.05 -11.80
CA PHE A 2 -0.67 -13.83 -12.07
C PHE A 2 -0.29 -12.41 -12.49
N SER A 3 -1.26 -11.52 -12.77
CA SER A 3 -0.99 -10.19 -13.32
C SER A 3 -0.29 -9.26 -12.32
N LEU A 4 -0.61 -9.35 -11.04
CA LEU A 4 0.02 -8.52 -10.01
C LEU A 4 1.45 -8.98 -9.72
N ASP A 5 1.70 -10.29 -9.66
CA ASP A 5 3.04 -10.85 -9.49
C ASP A 5 3.94 -10.47 -10.68
N ASN A 6 3.44 -10.58 -11.92
CA ASN A 6 4.18 -10.16 -13.12
C ASN A 6 4.51 -8.65 -13.12
N LEU A 7 3.62 -7.82 -12.59
CA LEU A 7 3.88 -6.39 -12.44
C LEU A 7 5.02 -6.13 -11.44
N TRP A 8 5.02 -6.83 -10.32
CA TRP A 8 6.07 -6.75 -9.32
C TRP A 8 7.42 -7.26 -9.85
N ASP A 9 7.42 -8.34 -10.62
CA ASP A 9 8.63 -8.87 -11.27
C ASP A 9 9.18 -7.85 -12.27
N GLY A 10 8.31 -7.21 -13.06
CA GLY A 10 8.69 -6.12 -13.97
C GLY A 10 9.29 -4.92 -13.24
N LEU A 11 8.70 -4.53 -12.11
CA LEU A 11 9.22 -3.44 -11.28
C LEU A 11 10.57 -3.81 -10.64
N GLY A 12 10.71 -5.05 -10.18
CA GLY A 12 11.99 -5.59 -9.68
C GLY A 12 13.10 -5.51 -10.74
N ALA A 13 12.79 -5.85 -12.00
CA ALA A 13 13.72 -5.71 -13.12
C ALA A 13 14.15 -4.25 -13.35
N VAL A 14 13.20 -3.29 -13.29
CA VAL A 14 13.53 -1.86 -13.43
C VAL A 14 14.47 -1.41 -12.32
N VAL A 15 14.23 -1.81 -11.08
CA VAL A 15 15.08 -1.46 -9.94
C VAL A 15 16.49 -2.05 -10.09
N LEU A 16 16.60 -3.33 -10.48
CA LEU A 16 17.90 -3.98 -10.71
C LEU A 16 18.72 -3.33 -11.83
N LEU A 17 18.05 -2.86 -12.88
CA LEU A 17 18.71 -2.18 -14.00
C LEU A 17 19.08 -0.73 -13.68
N ASN A 18 18.52 -0.15 -12.61
CA ASN A 18 18.71 1.25 -12.23
C ASN A 18 19.07 1.38 -10.74
N PRO A 19 20.30 1.02 -10.33
CA PRO A 19 20.70 0.95 -8.92
C PRO A 19 20.65 2.30 -8.17
N ASN A 20 20.46 3.40 -8.88
CA ASN A 20 20.35 4.73 -8.28
C ASN A 20 18.91 5.06 -7.81
N ILE A 21 17.92 4.25 -8.17
CA ILE A 21 16.55 4.41 -7.67
C ILE A 21 16.55 4.05 -6.18
N LYS A 22 16.08 4.97 -5.36
CA LYS A 22 15.95 4.78 -3.91
C LYS A 22 14.51 4.65 -3.44
N TYR A 23 13.60 5.23 -4.20
CA TYR A 23 12.21 5.36 -3.81
C TYR A 23 11.29 4.94 -4.95
N LEU A 24 10.18 4.31 -4.59
CA LEU A 24 9.05 4.10 -5.47
C LEU A 24 7.86 4.91 -4.93
N PHE A 25 7.40 5.86 -5.73
CA PHE A 25 6.20 6.63 -5.43
C PHE A 25 5.05 6.18 -6.33
N GLY A 26 3.87 6.03 -5.77
CA GLY A 26 2.71 5.62 -6.53
C GLY A 26 1.40 5.98 -5.84
N LYS A 27 0.31 5.55 -6.48
CA LYS A 27 -1.04 5.70 -5.96
C LYS A 27 -1.71 4.34 -5.85
N VAL A 28 -2.52 4.15 -4.82
CA VAL A 28 -3.45 3.03 -4.73
C VAL A 28 -4.86 3.56 -4.83
N THR A 29 -5.70 2.85 -5.57
CA THR A 29 -7.06 3.26 -5.88
C THR A 29 -8.05 2.41 -5.09
N MET A 30 -9.03 3.06 -4.48
CA MET A 30 -10.26 2.44 -3.99
C MET A 30 -11.46 2.90 -4.80
N TYR A 31 -12.34 1.95 -5.10
CA TYR A 31 -13.52 2.22 -5.90
C TYR A 31 -14.71 2.65 -5.03
N PRO A 32 -15.63 3.50 -5.55
CA PRO A 32 -16.75 4.04 -4.78
C PRO A 32 -17.72 3.01 -4.21
N HIS A 33 -17.74 1.79 -4.77
CA HIS A 33 -18.62 0.70 -4.31
C HIS A 33 -18.11 -0.04 -3.08
N TYR A 34 -16.84 0.23 -2.66
CA TYR A 34 -16.31 -0.36 -1.45
C TYR A 34 -17.05 0.19 -0.22
N ASN A 35 -17.30 -0.66 0.78
CA ASN A 35 -18.00 -0.26 1.99
C ASN A 35 -17.31 0.94 2.66
N ARG A 36 -18.08 2.01 2.90
CA ARG A 36 -17.51 3.28 3.41
C ARG A 36 -16.89 3.16 4.80
N GLU A 37 -17.51 2.39 5.70
CA GLU A 37 -16.95 2.16 7.04
C GLU A 37 -15.64 1.35 6.94
N GLY A 38 -15.62 0.31 6.11
CA GLY A 38 -14.42 -0.46 5.83
C GLY A 38 -13.31 0.37 5.19
N ARG A 39 -13.66 1.27 4.28
CA ARG A 39 -12.75 2.25 3.68
C ARG A 39 -12.14 3.17 4.73
N ASP A 40 -12.97 3.80 5.55
CA ASP A 40 -12.52 4.75 6.56
C ASP A 40 -11.61 4.07 7.59
N LEU A 41 -11.97 2.86 8.01
CA LEU A 41 -11.15 2.06 8.91
C LEU A 41 -9.79 1.69 8.31
N LEU A 42 -9.76 1.30 7.02
CA LEU A 42 -8.53 0.98 6.30
C LEU A 42 -7.62 2.21 6.16
N LEU A 43 -8.17 3.34 5.76
CA LEU A 43 -7.40 4.59 5.63
C LEU A 43 -6.90 5.10 6.99
N TYR A 44 -7.70 4.94 8.04
CA TYR A 44 -7.27 5.24 9.41
C TYR A 44 -6.10 4.34 9.84
N PHE A 45 -6.18 3.04 9.59
CA PHE A 45 -5.09 2.10 9.82
C PHE A 45 -3.80 2.51 9.09
N MET A 46 -3.92 2.85 7.80
CA MET A 46 -2.77 3.29 7.01
C MET A 46 -2.16 4.59 7.55
N ASN A 47 -2.98 5.55 7.97
CA ASN A 47 -2.50 6.78 8.59
C ASN A 47 -1.81 6.54 9.95
N HIS A 48 -2.28 5.54 10.72
CA HIS A 48 -1.75 5.22 12.04
C HIS A 48 -0.39 4.52 11.97
N TYR A 49 -0.24 3.52 11.09
CA TYR A 49 0.99 2.72 11.01
C TYR A 49 2.02 3.22 9.99
N PHE A 50 1.61 4.04 9.04
CA PHE A 50 2.45 4.52 7.95
C PHE A 50 2.36 6.04 7.76
N PRO A 51 2.48 6.84 8.83
CA PRO A 51 2.32 8.28 8.73
C PRO A 51 3.45 8.91 7.90
N ASP A 52 3.14 10.03 7.23
CA ASP A 52 4.15 10.95 6.69
C ASP A 52 4.50 12.02 7.71
N ASP A 53 5.35 11.68 8.67
CA ASP A 53 5.77 12.60 9.74
C ASP A 53 6.57 13.81 9.21
N GLN A 54 7.10 13.70 8.00
CA GLN A 54 7.90 14.76 7.37
C GLN A 54 7.04 15.73 6.55
N GLY A 55 5.78 15.39 6.28
CA GLY A 55 4.89 16.21 5.46
C GLY A 55 5.38 16.38 4.02
N LEU A 56 5.96 15.33 3.43
CA LEU A 56 6.58 15.35 2.11
C LEU A 56 5.59 15.63 0.99
N VAL A 57 4.40 15.05 1.09
CA VAL A 57 3.33 15.19 0.10
C VAL A 57 2.00 15.37 0.78
N LYS A 58 1.17 16.25 0.24
CA LYS A 58 -0.21 16.46 0.72
C LYS A 58 -1.16 16.48 -0.47
N PRO A 59 -2.32 15.82 -0.38
CA PRO A 59 -3.35 15.97 -1.41
C PRO A 59 -3.85 17.42 -1.44
N LYS A 60 -4.11 17.94 -2.65
CA LYS A 60 -4.68 19.30 -2.80
C LYS A 60 -6.02 19.42 -2.09
N GLU A 61 -6.87 18.42 -2.29
CA GLU A 61 -8.18 18.30 -1.67
C GLU A 61 -8.23 16.95 -0.94
N LYS A 62 -7.95 16.99 0.36
CA LYS A 62 -7.95 15.80 1.20
C LYS A 62 -9.36 15.25 1.34
N LEU A 63 -9.53 13.97 1.08
CA LEU A 63 -10.77 13.26 1.36
C LEU A 63 -11.10 13.35 2.85
N ARG A 64 -12.29 13.85 3.18
CA ARG A 64 -12.79 13.86 4.55
C ARG A 64 -13.30 12.46 4.90
N LEU A 65 -12.77 11.91 5.95
CA LEU A 65 -13.16 10.61 6.48
C LEU A 65 -14.11 10.80 7.65
N ASN A 66 -15.15 9.99 7.73
CA ASN A 66 -16.13 10.09 8.82
C ASN A 66 -15.51 9.79 10.19
N TYR A 67 -14.40 9.06 10.25
CA TYR A 67 -13.71 8.80 11.51
C TYR A 67 -13.11 10.07 12.15
N GLU A 68 -12.90 11.15 11.39
CA GLU A 68 -12.45 12.43 11.94
C GLU A 68 -13.54 13.11 12.76
N THR A 69 -14.80 12.72 12.57
CA THR A 69 -15.98 13.29 13.21
C THR A 69 -16.71 12.36 14.18
N ASP A 70 -16.47 11.06 14.11
CA ASP A 70 -17.26 10.03 14.79
C ASP A 70 -16.45 9.11 15.74
N ILE A 71 -17.10 8.01 16.14
CA ILE A 71 -16.71 6.99 17.14
C ILE A 71 -15.25 6.57 17.11
N LEU A 72 -14.60 6.61 15.93
CA LEU A 72 -13.18 6.23 15.80
C LEU A 72 -12.24 7.30 16.40
N SER A 73 -12.63 8.57 16.42
CA SER A 73 -11.86 9.63 17.09
C SER A 73 -11.88 9.50 18.62
N GLN A 74 -12.91 8.85 19.16
CA GLN A 74 -13.09 8.60 20.59
C GLN A 74 -12.53 7.23 21.03
N HIS A 75 -12.43 6.26 20.11
CA HIS A 75 -11.92 4.92 20.40
C HIS A 75 -11.05 4.43 19.23
N ASN A 76 -9.76 4.75 19.30
CA ASN A 76 -8.79 4.20 18.34
C ASN A 76 -8.73 2.67 18.48
N PRO A 77 -9.22 1.90 17.50
CA PRO A 77 -9.25 0.45 17.59
C PRO A 77 -7.87 -0.20 17.53
N PHE A 78 -6.83 0.59 17.26
CA PHE A 78 -5.44 0.16 17.12
C PHE A 78 -4.54 0.69 18.24
N GLU A 79 -5.09 1.40 19.22
CA GLU A 79 -4.32 1.97 20.32
C GLU A 79 -3.59 0.88 21.12
N GLY A 80 -2.28 1.08 21.30
CA GLY A 80 -1.43 0.13 22.04
C GLY A 80 -1.12 -1.17 21.32
N LEU A 81 -1.61 -1.38 20.10
CA LEU A 81 -1.33 -2.57 19.29
C LEU A 81 -0.12 -2.36 18.39
N ASP A 82 0.70 -3.40 18.23
CA ASP A 82 1.68 -3.43 17.17
C ASP A 82 1.02 -3.58 15.78
N TYR A 83 1.81 -3.42 14.71
CA TYR A 83 1.30 -3.54 13.34
C TYR A 83 0.60 -4.89 13.09
N LYS A 84 1.18 -5.99 13.56
CA LYS A 84 0.66 -7.34 13.33
C LYS A 84 -0.67 -7.58 14.04
N GLU A 85 -0.79 -7.10 15.26
CA GLU A 85 -2.01 -7.15 16.06
C GLU A 85 -3.09 -6.25 15.46
N GLY A 86 -2.73 -5.00 15.14
CA GLY A 86 -3.63 -4.05 14.49
C GLY A 86 -4.13 -4.54 13.13
N TYR A 87 -3.26 -5.19 12.33
CA TYR A 87 -3.66 -5.79 11.07
C TYR A 87 -4.69 -6.93 11.24
N LYS A 88 -4.57 -7.75 12.27
CA LYS A 88 -5.58 -8.78 12.58
C LYS A 88 -6.93 -8.15 12.92
N VAL A 89 -6.91 -7.09 13.74
CA VAL A 89 -8.13 -6.33 14.09
C VAL A 89 -8.75 -5.71 12.84
N LEU A 90 -7.97 -5.02 12.02
CA LEU A 90 -8.42 -4.45 10.74
C LEU A 90 -9.10 -5.51 9.86
N ASN A 91 -8.40 -6.61 9.61
CA ASN A 91 -8.89 -7.67 8.73
C ASN A 91 -10.19 -8.31 9.27
N GLY A 92 -10.29 -8.51 10.58
CA GLY A 92 -11.49 -9.02 11.22
C GLY A 92 -12.69 -8.07 11.05
N LYS A 93 -12.49 -6.77 11.29
CA LYS A 93 -13.54 -5.76 11.15
C LYS A 93 -13.99 -5.59 9.69
N ILE A 94 -13.06 -5.54 8.73
CA ILE A 94 -13.37 -5.44 7.30
C ILE A 94 -14.17 -6.67 6.82
N ARG A 95 -13.78 -7.88 7.26
CA ARG A 95 -14.54 -9.10 6.94
C ARG A 95 -15.93 -9.13 7.53
N ALA A 96 -16.11 -8.58 8.72
CA ALA A 96 -17.44 -8.46 9.35
C ALA A 96 -18.38 -7.54 8.55
N LEU A 97 -17.83 -6.59 7.77
CA LEU A 97 -18.57 -5.74 6.85
C LEU A 97 -18.83 -6.41 5.47
N GLY A 98 -18.43 -7.67 5.29
CA GLY A 98 -18.57 -8.40 4.02
C GLY A 98 -17.52 -8.05 2.97
N GLU A 99 -16.47 -7.33 3.35
CA GLU A 99 -15.42 -6.85 2.46
C GLU A 99 -14.09 -7.59 2.68
N ASN A 100 -13.14 -7.34 1.79
CA ASN A 100 -11.75 -7.75 1.95
C ASN A 100 -10.85 -6.53 1.79
N ILE A 101 -9.70 -6.53 2.46
CA ILE A 101 -8.68 -5.52 2.19
C ILE A 101 -8.29 -5.61 0.70
N PRO A 102 -8.35 -4.49 -0.06
CA PRO A 102 -8.01 -4.52 -1.49
C PRO A 102 -6.62 -5.11 -1.71
N PRO A 103 -6.47 -6.06 -2.65
CA PRO A 103 -5.22 -6.82 -2.82
C PRO A 103 -3.98 -5.96 -3.00
N LEU A 104 -4.09 -4.87 -3.75
CA LEU A 104 -2.97 -3.96 -4.00
C LEU A 104 -2.56 -3.21 -2.73
N ILE A 105 -3.53 -2.68 -1.98
CA ILE A 105 -3.26 -2.01 -0.69
C ILE A 105 -2.62 -3.01 0.28
N ASN A 106 -3.17 -4.22 0.36
CA ASN A 106 -2.60 -5.28 1.20
C ASN A 106 -1.16 -5.63 0.81
N ALA A 107 -0.86 -5.70 -0.48
CA ALA A 107 0.50 -5.95 -0.97
C ALA A 107 1.46 -4.86 -0.50
N TYR A 108 1.10 -3.59 -0.65
CA TYR A 108 1.94 -2.46 -0.23
C TYR A 108 2.18 -2.43 1.28
N MET A 109 1.12 -2.57 2.09
CA MET A 109 1.24 -2.59 3.55
C MET A 109 2.17 -3.72 4.08
N ASN A 110 2.31 -4.81 3.31
CA ASN A 110 3.15 -5.95 3.66
C ASN A 110 4.48 -5.98 2.89
N LEU A 111 4.85 -4.90 2.22
CA LEU A 111 6.08 -4.83 1.44
C LEU A 111 7.25 -4.22 2.23
N SER A 112 6.97 -3.17 2.99
CA SER A 112 7.99 -2.41 3.73
C SER A 112 7.42 -1.86 5.04
N PRO A 113 8.18 -1.91 6.15
CA PRO A 113 7.77 -1.32 7.42
C PRO A 113 7.83 0.21 7.41
N SER A 114 8.59 0.81 6.48
CA SER A 114 8.77 2.26 6.35
C SER A 114 7.94 2.87 5.21
N MET A 115 6.94 2.14 4.70
CA MET A 115 6.00 2.72 3.75
C MET A 115 5.44 4.04 4.31
N LYS A 116 5.29 5.05 3.46
CA LYS A 116 4.62 6.29 3.84
C LYS A 116 3.30 6.44 3.11
N ASN A 117 2.29 6.86 3.87
CA ASN A 117 0.97 7.20 3.38
C ASN A 117 0.79 8.73 3.39
N PHE A 118 0.49 9.30 2.24
CA PHE A 118 0.38 10.75 2.05
C PHE A 118 -1.05 11.28 2.13
N GLY A 119 -2.00 10.41 2.48
CA GLY A 119 -3.41 10.73 2.49
C GLY A 119 -4.09 10.46 1.15
N THR A 120 -5.40 10.68 1.14
CA THR A 120 -6.30 10.29 0.05
C THR A 120 -7.01 11.50 -0.53
N ALA A 121 -7.19 11.52 -1.83
CA ALA A 121 -8.00 12.49 -2.55
C ALA A 121 -8.99 11.79 -3.48
N LEU A 122 -10.07 12.48 -3.83
CA LEU A 122 -10.98 12.05 -4.87
C LEU A 122 -10.38 12.40 -6.24
N ASN A 123 -10.48 11.48 -7.19
CA ASN A 123 -10.11 11.71 -8.58
C ASN A 123 -11.36 11.74 -9.46
N ASP A 124 -11.91 12.94 -9.65
CA ASP A 124 -13.13 13.17 -10.41
C ASP A 124 -12.95 12.86 -11.92
N GLU A 125 -11.73 13.00 -12.41
CA GLU A 125 -11.41 12.78 -13.83
C GLU A 125 -11.32 11.29 -14.19
N PHE A 126 -11.25 10.42 -13.18
CA PHE A 126 -11.09 8.97 -13.36
C PHE A 126 -12.17 8.17 -12.62
N GLY A 127 -13.44 8.50 -12.86
CA GLY A 127 -14.58 7.73 -12.34
C GLY A 127 -14.83 7.89 -10.83
N GLU A 128 -14.53 9.04 -10.29
CA GLU A 128 -14.74 9.38 -8.86
C GLU A 128 -14.07 8.40 -7.88
N VAL A 129 -12.93 7.85 -8.29
CA VAL A 129 -12.18 6.92 -7.43
C VAL A 129 -11.40 7.67 -6.36
N GLU A 130 -11.16 6.99 -5.25
CA GLU A 130 -10.35 7.51 -4.16
C GLU A 130 -8.91 7.03 -4.33
N GLU A 131 -7.97 7.96 -4.43
CA GLU A 131 -6.56 7.67 -4.64
C GLU A 131 -5.73 8.06 -3.40
N THR A 132 -4.99 7.10 -2.89
CA THR A 132 -4.07 7.29 -1.77
C THR A 132 -2.64 7.27 -2.27
N GLY A 133 -1.90 8.35 -2.02
CA GLY A 133 -0.47 8.44 -2.35
C GLY A 133 0.38 7.62 -1.37
N ILE A 134 1.33 6.88 -1.88
CA ILE A 134 2.26 6.06 -1.09
C ILE A 134 3.69 6.21 -1.57
N LEU A 135 4.64 6.02 -0.65
CA LEU A 135 6.07 5.96 -0.92
C LEU A 135 6.67 4.71 -0.29
N LEU A 136 7.52 4.04 -1.04
CA LEU A 136 8.34 2.93 -0.56
C LEU A 136 9.82 3.31 -0.66
N THR A 137 10.57 3.10 0.40
CA THR A 137 12.04 3.14 0.39
C THR A 137 12.53 1.74 0.02
N LEU A 138 13.30 1.63 -1.07
CA LEU A 138 13.73 0.33 -1.60
C LEU A 138 14.59 -0.46 -0.62
N ASP A 139 15.46 0.23 0.12
CA ASP A 139 16.34 -0.40 1.09
C ASP A 139 15.58 -1.06 2.23
N ASP A 140 14.39 -0.54 2.57
CA ASP A 140 13.56 -1.00 3.68
C ASP A 140 12.56 -2.10 3.29
N ILE A 141 12.48 -2.47 2.01
CA ILE A 141 11.63 -3.58 1.56
C ILE A 141 12.12 -4.88 2.19
N TYR A 142 11.20 -5.68 2.74
CA TYR A 142 11.55 -6.97 3.34
C TYR A 142 12.32 -7.87 2.37
N ASP A 143 13.42 -8.46 2.82
CA ASP A 143 14.29 -9.31 1.98
C ASP A 143 13.55 -10.45 1.31
N SER A 144 12.60 -11.08 2.00
CA SER A 144 11.75 -12.12 1.43
C SER A 144 10.92 -11.65 0.22
N LYS A 145 10.62 -10.34 0.14
CA LYS A 145 9.90 -9.73 -0.97
C LYS A 145 10.85 -9.34 -2.09
N LYS A 146 12.02 -8.78 -1.74
CA LYS A 146 13.10 -8.50 -2.72
C LYS A 146 13.48 -9.77 -3.46
N HIS A 147 13.83 -10.83 -2.75
CA HIS A 147 14.20 -12.11 -3.36
C HIS A 147 13.11 -12.68 -4.26
N ARG A 148 11.85 -12.66 -3.83
CA ARG A 148 10.75 -13.20 -4.64
C ARG A 148 10.68 -12.57 -6.03
N HIS A 149 10.84 -11.26 -6.15
CA HIS A 149 10.61 -10.52 -7.39
C HIS A 149 11.88 -10.18 -8.17
N MET A 150 13.04 -10.19 -7.52
CA MET A 150 14.32 -9.89 -8.15
C MET A 150 15.04 -11.15 -8.64
N ASP A 151 15.02 -12.25 -7.89
CA ASP A 151 15.70 -13.49 -8.25
C ASP A 151 15.13 -14.13 -9.53
N THR A 152 13.85 -13.90 -9.81
CA THR A 152 13.21 -14.37 -11.05
C THR A 152 13.87 -13.71 -12.26
N PHE A 153 14.06 -12.41 -12.23
CA PHE A 153 14.69 -11.65 -13.32
C PHE A 153 16.18 -12.02 -13.49
N GLU A 154 16.92 -12.19 -12.40
CA GLU A 154 18.32 -12.62 -12.47
C GLU A 154 18.47 -14.02 -13.07
N ARG A 155 17.62 -14.96 -12.70
CA ARG A 155 17.58 -16.31 -13.31
C ARG A 155 17.32 -16.24 -14.80
N ASP A 156 16.31 -15.53 -15.25
CA ASP A 156 15.94 -15.42 -16.66
C ASP A 156 17.05 -14.75 -17.48
N ARG A 157 17.74 -13.78 -16.92
CA ARG A 157 18.90 -13.13 -17.54
C ARG A 157 20.07 -14.10 -17.75
N HIS A 158 20.34 -14.95 -16.78
CA HIS A 158 21.39 -15.99 -16.90
C HIS A 158 21.04 -17.07 -17.93
N TYR A 159 19.77 -17.46 -18.06
CA TYR A 159 19.34 -18.41 -19.11
C TYR A 159 19.42 -17.80 -20.51
N GLY A 160 19.02 -16.55 -20.68
CA GLY A 160 19.10 -15.86 -21.98
C GLY A 160 20.53 -15.58 -22.47
N GLN A 161 21.52 -15.55 -21.57
CA GLN A 161 22.94 -15.43 -21.93
C GLN A 161 23.61 -16.76 -22.31
N ARG A 162 23.04 -17.89 -21.88
CA ARG A 162 23.55 -19.25 -22.23
C ARG A 162 22.97 -19.80 -23.54
N ALA A 163 21.97 -19.15 -24.10
CA ALA A 163 21.29 -19.54 -25.33
C ALA A 163 21.81 -18.80 -26.59
N LYS A 164 22.85 -17.97 -26.44
CA LYS A 164 23.62 -17.35 -27.51
C LYS A 164 25.03 -17.95 -27.58
#